data_5ffc6308009ae6cff4b4049c03756dd5
#
_entry.id   5ffc6308009ae6cff4b4049c03756dd5
#
_cell.length_a   1.000
_cell.length_b   1.000
_cell.length_c   1.000
_cell.angle_alpha   90.00
_cell.angle_beta   90.00
_cell.angle_gamma   90.00
#
_symmetry.space_group_name_H-M   'P 1'
#
loop_
_entity.id
_entity.type
_entity.pdbx_description
1 polymer ?
#
loop_
_entity_poly.entity_id
_entity_poly.type
_entity_poly.pdbx_seq_one_letter_code
_entity_poly.pdbx_strand_id
1 'polypeptide(L)'
;MKIVFGGQAWRDYVAWAADDPKILARINALIEECRRDPFRGTGKPEPLRQNLAGWWSRRITGEHRLVYRVSGSGDTQALEVLSCRYHY
;
A
#
# COMPACT_ATOMS: atom_id res chain seq x y z
N MET A 1 2.83 13.66 -4.54
CA MET A 1 3.39 12.98 -3.37
C MET A 1 4.39 11.93 -3.80
N LYS A 2 5.41 11.70 -2.98
CA LYS A 2 6.38 10.64 -3.19
C LYS A 2 5.79 9.29 -2.84
N ILE A 3 6.32 8.23 -3.47
CA ILE A 3 6.02 6.86 -3.05
C ILE A 3 7.28 6.31 -2.38
N VAL A 4 7.14 5.89 -1.13
CA VAL A 4 8.27 5.38 -0.34
C VAL A 4 7.96 3.95 0.09
N PHE A 5 8.82 3.02 -0.32
CA PHE A 5 8.68 1.62 0.07
C PHE A 5 9.62 1.33 1.24
N GLY A 6 9.06 0.83 2.34
CA GLY A 6 9.88 0.25 3.40
C GLY A 6 10.61 -1.00 2.86
N GLY A 7 11.64 -1.45 3.56
CA GLY A 7 12.45 -2.57 3.09
C GLY A 7 11.64 -3.84 2.81
N GLN A 8 10.73 -4.19 3.71
CA GLN A 8 9.88 -5.38 3.49
C GLN A 8 8.93 -5.17 2.32
N ALA A 9 8.32 -3.97 2.21
CA ALA A 9 7.43 -3.66 1.10
C ALA A 9 8.15 -3.75 -0.24
N TRP A 10 9.39 -3.28 -0.31
CA TRP A 10 10.19 -3.37 -1.51
C TRP A 10 10.45 -4.82 -1.91
N ARG A 11 10.82 -5.67 -0.94
CA ARG A 11 11.02 -7.10 -1.19
C ARG A 11 9.74 -7.78 -1.69
N ASP A 12 8.60 -7.46 -1.07
CA ASP A 12 7.30 -7.97 -1.51
C ASP A 12 7.00 -7.57 -2.96
N TYR A 13 7.20 -6.28 -3.24
CA TYR A 13 6.89 -5.70 -4.53
C TYR A 13 7.72 -6.34 -5.64
N VAL A 14 9.02 -6.47 -5.42
CA VAL A 14 9.93 -7.09 -6.39
C VAL A 14 9.59 -8.56 -6.61
N ALA A 15 9.25 -9.27 -5.53
CA ALA A 15 8.88 -10.68 -5.62
C ALA A 15 7.63 -10.90 -6.48
N TRP A 16 6.65 -10.00 -6.40
CA TRP A 16 5.43 -10.12 -7.21
C TRP A 16 5.69 -10.06 -8.71
N ALA A 17 6.71 -9.35 -9.15
CA ALA A 17 7.07 -9.27 -10.56
C ALA A 17 7.36 -10.66 -11.15
N ALA A 18 7.97 -11.54 -10.36
CA ALA A 18 8.27 -12.90 -10.75
C ALA A 18 7.13 -13.87 -10.42
N ASP A 19 6.50 -13.70 -9.24
CA ASP A 19 5.53 -14.67 -8.72
C ASP A 19 4.16 -14.55 -9.38
N ASP A 20 3.68 -13.31 -9.57
CA ASP A 20 2.35 -13.08 -10.15
C ASP A 20 2.23 -11.65 -10.68
N PRO A 21 2.52 -11.44 -11.96
CA PRO A 21 2.43 -10.10 -12.56
C PRO A 21 1.05 -9.47 -12.50
N LYS A 22 -0.01 -10.25 -12.41
CA LYS A 22 -1.38 -9.72 -12.28
C LYS A 22 -1.58 -9.06 -10.92
N ILE A 23 -1.03 -9.66 -9.88
CA ILE A 23 -1.07 -9.08 -8.53
C ILE A 23 -0.23 -7.80 -8.51
N LEU A 24 0.93 -7.79 -9.14
CA LEU A 24 1.74 -6.58 -9.25
C LEU A 24 0.96 -5.45 -9.93
N ALA A 25 0.29 -5.73 -11.03
CA ALA A 25 -0.53 -4.73 -11.72
C ALA A 25 -1.64 -4.19 -10.81
N ARG A 26 -2.26 -5.06 -10.02
CA ARG A 26 -3.27 -4.64 -9.05
C ARG A 26 -2.68 -3.72 -7.99
N ILE A 27 -1.52 -4.05 -7.45
CA ILE A 27 -0.81 -3.22 -6.47
C ILE A 27 -0.51 -1.85 -7.06
N ASN A 28 0.00 -1.80 -8.30
CA ASN A 28 0.30 -0.54 -8.97
C ASN A 28 -0.94 0.33 -9.12
N ALA A 29 -2.06 -0.27 -9.51
CA ALA A 29 -3.33 0.45 -9.64
C ALA A 29 -3.81 1.00 -8.30
N LEU A 30 -3.68 0.23 -7.22
CA LEU A 30 -4.06 0.68 -5.88
C LEU A 30 -3.17 1.83 -5.41
N ILE A 31 -1.88 1.77 -5.65
CA ILE A 31 -0.94 2.85 -5.30
C ILE A 31 -1.30 4.13 -6.04
N GLU A 32 -1.56 4.05 -7.34
CA GLU A 32 -1.96 5.23 -8.11
C GLU A 32 -3.27 5.83 -7.60
N GLU A 33 -4.20 5.00 -7.20
CA GLU A 33 -5.45 5.46 -6.61
C GLU A 33 -5.22 6.13 -5.26
N CYS A 34 -4.33 5.56 -4.43
CA CYS A 34 -3.96 6.16 -3.14
C CYS A 34 -3.33 7.54 -3.29
N ARG A 35 -2.60 7.78 -4.37
CA ARG A 35 -1.99 9.09 -4.62
C ARG A 35 -3.04 10.19 -4.78
N ARG A 36 -4.22 9.84 -5.28
CA ARG A 36 -5.32 10.79 -5.49
C ARG A 36 -6.22 10.87 -4.27
N ASP A 37 -6.55 9.73 -3.67
CA ASP A 37 -7.39 9.68 -2.48
C ASP A 37 -7.01 8.48 -1.63
N PRO A 38 -6.17 8.67 -0.61
CA PRO A 38 -5.67 7.55 0.19
C PRO A 38 -6.72 6.90 1.09
N PHE A 39 -7.87 7.55 1.29
CA PHE A 39 -8.83 7.09 2.29
C PHE A 39 -10.13 6.56 1.68
N ARG A 40 -10.25 6.58 0.36
CA ARG A 40 -11.47 6.13 -0.35
C ARG A 40 -11.08 5.40 -1.62
N GLY A 41 -11.98 4.54 -2.08
CA GLY A 41 -11.87 3.91 -3.38
C GLY A 41 -11.73 2.40 -3.31
N THR A 42 -11.04 1.84 -4.28
CA THR A 42 -10.95 0.41 -4.50
C THR A 42 -10.19 -0.31 -3.39
N GLY A 43 -10.61 -1.53 -3.08
CA GLY A 43 -9.92 -2.39 -2.12
C GLY A 43 -10.35 -2.17 -0.68
N LYS A 44 -11.47 -1.49 -0.45
CA LYS A 44 -12.01 -1.23 0.89
C LYS A 44 -10.98 -0.63 1.84
N PRO A 45 -10.50 0.60 1.56
CA PRO A 45 -9.53 1.23 2.44
C PRO A 45 -10.08 1.39 3.85
N GLU A 46 -9.31 0.97 4.83
CA GLU A 46 -9.72 1.06 6.23
C GLU A 46 -8.53 1.35 7.14
N PRO A 47 -8.75 2.14 8.20
CA PRO A 47 -7.69 2.44 9.16
C PRO A 47 -7.39 1.22 10.02
N LEU A 48 -6.13 1.02 10.35
CA LEU A 48 -5.68 -0.03 11.22
C LEU A 48 -5.60 0.46 12.67
N ARG A 49 -5.42 -0.48 13.60
CA ARG A 49 -5.50 -0.20 15.03
C ARG A 49 -4.27 -0.71 15.76
N GLN A 50 -4.18 -0.41 17.06
CA GLN A 50 -3.14 -0.89 17.95
C GLN A 50 -1.74 -0.53 17.44
N ASN A 51 -0.87 -1.49 17.25
CA ASN A 51 0.51 -1.25 16.79
C ASN A 51 0.58 -0.58 15.42
N LEU A 52 -0.47 -0.71 14.63
CA LEU A 52 -0.55 -0.15 13.29
C LEU A 52 -1.46 1.08 13.22
N ALA A 53 -1.77 1.70 14.35
CA ALA A 53 -2.54 2.95 14.36
C ALA A 53 -1.84 4.01 13.50
N GLY A 54 -2.63 4.67 12.65
CA GLY A 54 -2.10 5.65 11.68
C GLY A 54 -1.84 5.05 10.31
N TRP A 55 -1.77 3.74 10.21
CA TRP A 55 -1.67 3.04 8.93
C TRP A 55 -3.05 2.65 8.42
N TRP A 56 -3.12 2.42 7.11
CA TRP A 56 -4.34 2.01 6.41
C TRP A 56 -4.05 0.75 5.61
N SER A 57 -5.11 0.02 5.24
CA SER A 57 -4.96 -1.11 4.33
C SER A 57 -5.97 -1.05 3.21
N ARG A 58 -5.58 -1.58 2.06
CA ARG A 58 -6.50 -1.90 0.95
C ARG A 58 -6.30 -3.36 0.57
N ARG A 59 -7.39 -4.01 0.16
CA ARG A 59 -7.33 -5.39 -0.30
C ARG A 59 -6.71 -5.46 -1.68
N ILE A 60 -5.65 -6.25 -1.81
CA ILE A 60 -5.06 -6.61 -3.10
C ILE A 60 -5.84 -7.81 -3.63
N THR A 61 -5.92 -8.86 -2.82
CA THR A 61 -6.73 -10.07 -3.04
C THR A 61 -7.39 -10.43 -1.72
N GLY A 62 -8.11 -11.55 -1.65
CA GLY A 62 -8.64 -12.04 -0.38
C GLY A 62 -7.57 -12.30 0.66
N GLU A 63 -6.37 -12.66 0.22
CA GLU A 63 -5.25 -13.05 1.09
C GLU A 63 -4.25 -11.93 1.34
N HIS A 64 -4.10 -11.00 0.41
CA HIS A 64 -3.03 -9.99 0.45
C HIS A 64 -3.58 -8.59 0.66
N ARG A 65 -2.79 -7.78 1.40
CA ARG A 65 -3.15 -6.39 1.72
C ARG A 65 -1.99 -5.45 1.38
N LEU A 66 -2.37 -4.27 0.89
CA LEU A 66 -1.47 -3.14 0.77
C LEU A 66 -1.60 -2.32 2.05
N VAL A 67 -0.54 -2.22 2.82
CA VAL A 67 -0.52 -1.45 4.07
C VAL A 67 0.30 -0.19 3.85
N TYR A 68 -0.30 0.96 4.13
CA TYR A 68 0.28 2.25 3.79
C TYR A 68 -0.14 3.35 4.75
N ARG A 69 0.56 4.46 4.70
CA ARG A 69 0.14 5.69 5.37
C ARG A 69 0.60 6.91 4.58
N VAL A 70 -0.05 8.03 4.82
CA VAL A 70 0.36 9.32 4.27
C VAL A 70 1.15 10.07 5.34
N SER A 71 2.30 10.59 5.00
CA SER A 71 3.13 11.40 5.89
C SER A 71 3.53 12.69 5.20
N GLY A 72 3.96 13.67 6.02
CA GLY A 72 4.38 14.97 5.50
C GLY A 72 3.23 15.82 4.99
N SER A 73 3.56 16.95 4.39
CA SER A 73 2.60 17.88 3.83
C SER A 73 3.22 18.63 2.67
N GLY A 74 2.37 19.13 1.75
CA GLY A 74 2.85 19.87 0.60
C GLY A 74 3.90 19.09 -0.19
N ASP A 75 5.04 19.72 -0.44
CA ASP A 75 6.12 19.13 -1.23
C ASP A 75 6.79 17.92 -0.57
N THR A 76 6.62 17.77 0.75
CA THR A 76 7.20 16.64 1.48
C THR A 76 6.23 15.49 1.68
N GLN A 77 5.01 15.61 1.18
CA GLN A 77 4.01 14.56 1.34
C GLN A 77 4.45 13.27 0.66
N ALA A 78 4.27 12.16 1.37
CA ALA A 78 4.65 10.84 0.88
C ALA A 78 3.59 9.81 1.19
N LEU A 79 3.43 8.86 0.29
CA LEU A 79 2.72 7.62 0.56
C LEU A 79 3.78 6.59 0.95
N GLU A 80 3.77 6.16 2.19
CA GLU A 80 4.70 5.17 2.70
C GLU A 80 4.03 3.80 2.65
N VAL A 81 4.66 2.85 1.96
CA VAL A 81 4.17 1.49 1.86
C VAL A 81 4.94 0.60 2.82
N LEU A 82 4.23 -0.01 3.76
CA LEU A 82 4.82 -0.86 4.78
C LEU A 82 4.95 -2.31 4.31
N SER A 83 3.93 -2.82 3.63
CA SER A 83 3.91 -4.18 3.11
C SER A 83 2.87 -4.30 1.99
N CYS A 84 3.03 -5.30 1.13
CA CYS A 84 2.06 -5.59 0.09
C CYS A 84 1.93 -7.09 -0.19
N ARG A 85 2.17 -7.90 0.84
CA ARG A 85 1.99 -9.33 0.76
C ARG A 85 1.48 -9.85 2.11
N TYR A 86 0.54 -10.81 2.07
CA TYR A 86 -0.13 -11.38 3.24
C TYR A 86 -0.90 -10.34 4.06
N HIS A 87 -1.38 -10.76 5.21
CA HIS A 87 -2.07 -9.92 6.18
C HIS A 87 -1.07 -9.31 7.16
N TYR A 88 -1.54 -8.28 7.83
CA TYR A 88 -0.83 -7.69 8.96
C TYR A 88 -1.30 -8.34 10.27
#